data_394d064ebcb69610a78e845ea2086a18
#
_entry.id   394d064ebcb69610a78e845ea2086a18
#
_cell.length_a   1.000
_cell.length_b   1.000
_cell.length_c   1.000
_cell.angle_alpha   90.00
_cell.angle_beta   90.00
_cell.angle_gamma   90.00
#
_symmetry.space_group_name_H-M   'P 1'
#
loop_
_entity.id
_entity.type
_entity.pdbx_description
1 polymer ?
#
loop_
_entity_poly.entity_id
_entity_poly.type
_entity_poly.pdbx_seq_one_letter_code
_entity_poly.pdbx_strand_id
1 'polypeptide(L)'
;SLKDARKSRAIPLNAPFRPSREKLGERYFNDASHCFQGWQSCATCHPDGRVDGLNWDLLNDGMGNPKNTRTMFLSHRTSPVMTLGVRASAEVAVTAGFVHIQFLEPSGELAECVNAYLKNMKEVPSPFLVAHLPSKQQTGGEGCAQCHAPGVERGALSESARRGREVFKTAGCVRCHPHPYFTNKELVATGTATGLDEGKSVLVPSLVEVWRTAPYLHDGRAKTIREAITTCNPGDLRGKTSSLNNRELEDLINYVQSL
;
A
#
# COMPACT_ATOMS: atom_id res chain seq x y z
N SER A 1 -38.85 -16.13 3.55
CA SER A 1 -39.01 -16.12 5.00
C SER A 1 -38.09 -17.20 5.61
N LEU A 2 -37.30 -16.85 6.60
CA LEU A 2 -36.44 -17.80 7.34
C LEU A 2 -37.29 -18.84 8.14
N LYS A 3 -38.59 -18.68 8.19
CA LYS A 3 -39.55 -19.57 8.91
C LYS A 3 -40.00 -20.79 8.09
N ASP A 4 -39.80 -20.81 6.78
CA ASP A 4 -40.16 -21.96 5.96
C ASP A 4 -39.22 -22.05 4.73
N ALA A 5 -38.19 -22.88 4.84
CA ALA A 5 -37.17 -23.10 3.79
C ALA A 5 -37.79 -23.65 2.48
N ARG A 6 -39.01 -24.24 2.55
CA ARG A 6 -39.70 -24.76 1.37
C ARG A 6 -40.35 -23.66 0.53
N LYS A 7 -40.40 -22.41 1.04
CA LYS A 7 -40.91 -21.23 0.33
C LYS A 7 -39.79 -20.39 -0.30
N SER A 8 -38.60 -20.95 -0.48
CA SER A 8 -37.54 -20.28 -1.19
C SER A 8 -37.86 -20.19 -2.69
N ARG A 9 -37.77 -19.00 -3.26
CA ARG A 9 -37.86 -18.77 -4.71
C ARG A 9 -36.48 -18.51 -5.22
N ALA A 10 -36.02 -19.33 -6.16
CA ALA A 10 -34.79 -19.06 -6.90
C ALA A 10 -35.00 -17.82 -7.79
N ILE A 11 -34.21 -16.79 -7.61
CA ILE A 11 -34.16 -15.63 -8.49
C ILE A 11 -33.02 -15.89 -9.46
N PRO A 12 -33.26 -16.15 -10.77
CA PRO A 12 -32.18 -16.28 -11.72
C PRO A 12 -31.43 -14.96 -11.84
N LEU A 13 -30.17 -14.98 -11.44
CA LEU A 13 -29.24 -13.88 -11.70
C LEU A 13 -28.82 -14.01 -13.17
N ASN A 14 -29.43 -13.17 -14.02
CA ASN A 14 -29.30 -13.16 -15.49
C ASN A 14 -27.95 -13.66 -16.04
N ALA A 15 -28.00 -14.25 -17.26
CA ALA A 15 -26.93 -14.63 -18.21
C ALA A 15 -25.59 -15.16 -17.66
N PRO A 16 -24.95 -16.12 -18.25
CA PRO A 16 -23.66 -16.65 -17.79
C PRO A 16 -22.64 -15.52 -17.72
N PHE A 17 -22.33 -15.08 -16.48
CA PHE A 17 -21.28 -14.11 -16.19
C PHE A 17 -19.94 -14.73 -16.58
N ARG A 18 -19.29 -14.16 -17.58
CA ARG A 18 -17.89 -14.45 -17.89
C ARG A 18 -17.04 -13.40 -17.18
N PRO A 19 -16.34 -13.77 -16.11
CA PRO A 19 -15.50 -12.81 -15.40
C PRO A 19 -14.39 -12.29 -16.32
N SER A 20 -14.06 -11.01 -16.23
CA SER A 20 -12.87 -10.46 -16.86
C SER A 20 -11.60 -11.03 -16.21
N ARG A 21 -10.43 -10.84 -16.84
CA ARG A 21 -9.15 -11.27 -16.28
C ARG A 21 -8.87 -10.63 -14.91
N GLU A 22 -9.25 -9.37 -14.73
CA GLU A 22 -9.10 -8.65 -13.46
C GLU A 22 -9.97 -9.28 -12.37
N LYS A 23 -11.21 -9.67 -12.71
CA LYS A 23 -12.11 -10.33 -11.76
C LYS A 23 -11.69 -11.76 -11.44
N LEU A 24 -11.13 -12.48 -12.40
CA LEU A 24 -10.49 -13.77 -12.14
C LEU A 24 -9.26 -13.60 -11.26
N GLY A 25 -8.45 -12.58 -11.53
CA GLY A 25 -7.27 -12.26 -10.72
C GLY A 25 -7.61 -11.88 -9.28
N GLU A 26 -8.66 -11.08 -9.06
CA GLU A 26 -9.19 -10.78 -7.73
C GLU A 26 -9.60 -12.07 -6.99
N ARG A 27 -10.32 -12.97 -7.68
CA ARG A 27 -10.68 -14.26 -7.12
C ARG A 27 -9.45 -15.08 -6.75
N TYR A 28 -8.51 -15.25 -7.68
CA TYR A 28 -7.30 -16.05 -7.44
C TYR A 28 -6.41 -15.47 -6.34
N PHE A 29 -6.35 -14.16 -6.24
CA PHE A 29 -5.61 -13.46 -5.20
C PHE A 29 -6.14 -13.76 -3.79
N ASN A 30 -7.45 -14.00 -3.67
CA ASN A 30 -8.14 -14.30 -2.40
C ASN A 30 -8.39 -15.80 -2.17
N ASP A 31 -8.05 -16.66 -3.13
CA ASP A 31 -8.37 -18.09 -3.09
C ASP A 31 -7.18 -18.92 -2.60
N ALA A 32 -7.30 -19.46 -1.39
CA ALA A 32 -6.28 -20.33 -0.78
C ALA A 32 -6.11 -21.68 -1.49
N SER A 33 -7.03 -22.08 -2.39
CA SER A 33 -6.88 -23.33 -3.16
C SER A 33 -5.66 -23.30 -4.11
N HIS A 34 -5.12 -22.12 -4.37
CA HIS A 34 -3.87 -21.90 -5.11
C HIS A 34 -2.61 -21.91 -4.21
N CYS A 35 -2.70 -22.48 -3.04
CA CYS A 35 -1.58 -22.66 -2.12
C CYS A 35 -1.48 -24.14 -1.73
N PHE A 36 -0.27 -24.63 -1.55
CA PHE A 36 -0.06 -25.99 -1.01
C PHE A 36 -0.88 -26.18 0.27
N GLN A 37 -1.69 -27.23 0.30
CA GLN A 37 -2.65 -27.54 1.36
C GLN A 37 -3.70 -26.45 1.68
N GLY A 38 -3.82 -25.41 0.87
CA GLY A 38 -4.86 -24.39 1.03
C GLY A 38 -4.78 -23.53 2.28
N TRP A 39 -3.61 -23.36 2.89
CA TRP A 39 -3.47 -22.71 4.20
C TRP A 39 -3.41 -21.17 4.14
N GLN A 40 -3.09 -20.60 2.98
CA GLN A 40 -3.05 -19.14 2.79
C GLN A 40 -3.35 -18.75 1.33
N SER A 41 -3.65 -17.49 1.12
CA SER A 41 -3.74 -16.84 -0.19
C SER A 41 -2.84 -15.60 -0.22
N CYS A 42 -2.69 -14.95 -1.38
CA CYS A 42 -2.00 -13.66 -1.45
C CYS A 42 -2.61 -12.64 -0.49
N ALA A 43 -3.94 -12.62 -0.38
CA ALA A 43 -4.68 -11.72 0.50
C ALA A 43 -4.43 -11.95 1.99
N THR A 44 -3.88 -13.10 2.40
CA THR A 44 -3.53 -13.37 3.80
C THR A 44 -2.50 -12.38 4.33
N CYS A 45 -1.45 -12.10 3.55
CA CYS A 45 -0.42 -11.10 3.90
C CYS A 45 -0.71 -9.73 3.26
N HIS A 46 -1.46 -9.71 2.15
CA HIS A 46 -1.76 -8.49 1.40
C HIS A 46 -3.27 -8.25 1.29
N PRO A 47 -3.99 -8.00 2.40
CA PRO A 47 -5.42 -7.72 2.35
C PRO A 47 -5.68 -6.54 1.41
N ASP A 48 -6.65 -6.71 0.49
CA ASP A 48 -6.96 -5.74 -0.58
C ASP A 48 -5.72 -5.31 -1.40
N GLY A 49 -4.72 -6.19 -1.53
CA GLY A 49 -3.45 -5.88 -2.21
C GLY A 49 -2.57 -4.88 -1.47
N ARG A 50 -2.79 -4.64 -0.17
CA ARG A 50 -2.02 -3.69 0.65
C ARG A 50 -1.16 -4.42 1.66
N VAL A 51 -1.29 -4.11 2.94
CA VAL A 51 -0.44 -4.65 4.01
C VAL A 51 -1.29 -5.18 5.17
N ASP A 52 -0.81 -6.23 5.81
CA ASP A 52 -1.38 -6.75 7.07
C ASP A 52 -0.72 -6.13 8.32
N GLY A 53 0.35 -5.33 8.14
CA GLY A 53 1.11 -4.70 9.21
C GLY A 53 1.99 -5.67 10.00
N LEU A 54 2.25 -6.87 9.48
CA LEU A 54 3.05 -7.90 10.12
C LEU A 54 4.42 -8.05 9.45
N ASN A 55 5.34 -8.67 10.17
CA ASN A 55 6.64 -9.08 9.66
C ASN A 55 6.63 -10.57 9.33
N TRP A 56 7.09 -10.89 8.12
CA TRP A 56 7.19 -12.27 7.63
C TRP A 56 8.62 -12.62 7.27
N ASP A 57 9.06 -13.80 7.71
CA ASP A 57 10.33 -14.38 7.31
C ASP A 57 10.09 -15.36 6.15
N LEU A 58 10.26 -14.89 4.94
CA LEU A 58 9.89 -15.61 3.71
C LEU A 58 11.08 -16.28 3.01
N LEU A 59 12.22 -16.41 3.68
CA LEU A 59 13.42 -17.14 3.22
C LEU A 59 14.07 -16.60 1.91
N ASN A 60 13.52 -15.57 1.28
CA ASN A 60 14.05 -15.04 0.01
C ASN A 60 15.27 -14.13 0.18
N ASP A 61 15.65 -13.81 1.41
CA ASP A 61 16.80 -12.98 1.76
C ASP A 61 17.54 -13.47 3.02
N GLY A 62 17.32 -14.71 3.39
CA GLY A 62 17.95 -15.41 4.51
C GLY A 62 16.97 -15.73 5.64
N MET A 63 17.22 -16.82 6.36
CA MET A 63 16.46 -17.24 7.54
C MET A 63 16.71 -16.26 8.71
N GLY A 64 15.66 -16.00 9.50
CA GLY A 64 15.76 -15.09 10.65
C GLY A 64 15.82 -13.61 10.27
N ASN A 65 15.36 -13.27 9.06
CA ASN A 65 15.37 -11.90 8.53
C ASN A 65 13.96 -11.41 8.17
N PRO A 66 13.03 -11.34 9.13
CA PRO A 66 11.65 -10.95 8.86
C PRO A 66 11.57 -9.51 8.33
N LYS A 67 10.68 -9.31 7.34
CA LYS A 67 10.40 -8.01 6.75
C LYS A 67 8.94 -7.64 6.93
N ASN A 68 8.72 -6.35 7.15
CA ASN A 68 7.38 -5.79 7.13
C ASN A 68 6.74 -5.94 5.74
N THR A 69 5.50 -6.38 5.72
CA THR A 69 4.72 -6.52 4.49
C THR A 69 4.68 -5.21 3.71
N ARG A 70 5.01 -5.25 2.43
CA ARG A 70 4.92 -4.09 1.54
C ARG A 70 3.61 -4.11 0.77
N THR A 71 3.04 -2.93 0.54
CA THR A 71 1.86 -2.83 -0.34
C THR A 71 2.18 -3.31 -1.76
N MET A 72 1.25 -4.03 -2.38
CA MET A 72 1.31 -4.39 -3.80
C MET A 72 0.71 -3.29 -4.69
N PHE A 73 0.01 -2.30 -4.09
CA PHE A 73 -0.51 -1.16 -4.82
C PHE A 73 0.63 -0.41 -5.52
N LEU A 74 0.46 -0.10 -6.78
CA LEU A 74 1.46 0.51 -7.66
C LEU A 74 2.73 -0.31 -7.93
N SER A 75 2.87 -1.55 -7.44
CA SER A 75 4.08 -2.37 -7.64
C SER A 75 4.47 -2.52 -9.11
N HIS A 76 3.49 -2.63 -10.03
CA HIS A 76 3.72 -2.68 -11.48
C HIS A 76 4.21 -1.36 -12.10
N ARG A 77 4.20 -0.26 -11.35
CA ARG A 77 4.64 1.07 -11.78
C ARG A 77 5.90 1.53 -11.09
N THR A 78 6.33 0.80 -10.06
CA THR A 78 7.44 1.18 -9.17
C THR A 78 8.50 0.09 -9.06
N SER A 79 8.79 -0.60 -10.17
CA SER A 79 9.90 -1.56 -10.24
C SER A 79 11.27 -0.89 -10.01
N PRO A 80 12.24 -1.63 -9.43
CA PRO A 80 12.16 -3.00 -8.93
C PRO A 80 11.27 -3.11 -7.70
N VAL A 81 10.99 -4.34 -7.23
CA VAL A 81 10.12 -4.55 -6.06
C VAL A 81 10.81 -5.38 -4.98
N MET A 82 10.17 -5.54 -3.83
CA MET A 82 10.68 -6.05 -2.56
C MET A 82 11.58 -5.03 -1.84
N THR A 83 11.83 -5.26 -0.55
CA THR A 83 12.57 -4.31 0.31
C THR A 83 13.99 -4.05 -0.18
N LEU A 84 14.66 -5.07 -0.69
CA LEU A 84 16.02 -4.99 -1.22
C LEU A 84 16.07 -4.92 -2.77
N GLY A 85 14.93 -4.68 -3.43
CA GLY A 85 14.87 -4.60 -4.89
C GLY A 85 15.19 -5.91 -5.62
N VAL A 86 15.07 -7.05 -4.95
CA VAL A 86 15.53 -8.37 -5.45
C VAL A 86 14.68 -8.96 -6.58
N ARG A 87 13.57 -8.34 -6.91
CA ARG A 87 12.72 -8.73 -8.05
C ARG A 87 12.64 -7.60 -9.06
N ALA A 88 13.00 -7.89 -10.31
CA ALA A 88 13.10 -6.88 -11.36
C ALA A 88 11.75 -6.23 -11.70
N SER A 89 10.63 -6.95 -11.51
CA SER A 89 9.29 -6.42 -11.75
C SER A 89 8.26 -7.08 -10.81
N ALA A 90 7.07 -6.50 -10.77
CA ALA A 90 5.96 -7.07 -10.02
C ALA A 90 5.48 -8.41 -10.60
N GLU A 91 5.55 -8.59 -11.92
CA GLU A 91 5.21 -9.85 -12.58
C GLU A 91 6.14 -10.98 -12.10
N VAL A 92 7.44 -10.72 -12.02
CA VAL A 92 8.43 -11.66 -11.46
C VAL A 92 8.12 -11.95 -9.99
N ALA A 93 7.74 -10.93 -9.22
CA ALA A 93 7.41 -11.10 -7.81
C ALA A 93 6.12 -11.90 -7.60
N VAL A 94 5.10 -11.74 -8.44
CA VAL A 94 3.86 -12.53 -8.40
C VAL A 94 4.16 -14.01 -8.64
N THR A 95 4.93 -14.33 -9.69
CA THR A 95 5.34 -15.72 -9.97
C THR A 95 6.15 -16.30 -8.81
N ALA A 96 7.14 -15.53 -8.29
CA ALA A 96 7.94 -15.94 -7.15
C ALA A 96 7.11 -16.16 -5.88
N GLY A 97 6.04 -15.38 -5.67
CA GLY A 97 5.09 -15.55 -4.58
C GLY A 97 4.36 -16.89 -4.65
N PHE A 98 3.90 -17.30 -5.83
CA PHE A 98 3.32 -18.63 -6.02
C PHE A 98 4.34 -19.73 -5.75
N VAL A 99 5.52 -19.65 -6.35
CA VAL A 99 6.53 -20.73 -6.28
C VAL A 99 7.11 -20.86 -4.86
N HIS A 100 7.49 -19.75 -4.23
CA HIS A 100 8.29 -19.78 -3.00
C HIS A 100 7.50 -19.53 -1.70
N ILE A 101 6.27 -19.00 -1.81
CA ILE A 101 5.45 -18.68 -0.63
C ILE A 101 4.20 -19.56 -0.60
N GLN A 102 3.57 -19.80 -1.74
CA GLN A 102 2.41 -20.67 -1.83
C GLN A 102 2.76 -22.10 -2.24
N PHE A 103 4.02 -22.37 -2.60
CA PHE A 103 4.54 -23.69 -3.00
C PHE A 103 3.71 -24.31 -4.13
N LEU A 104 3.36 -23.51 -5.12
CA LEU A 104 2.61 -23.88 -6.29
C LEU A 104 3.29 -23.33 -7.54
N GLU A 105 3.49 -24.17 -8.56
CA GLU A 105 3.89 -23.67 -9.89
C GLU A 105 2.65 -23.09 -10.59
N PRO A 106 2.56 -21.77 -10.80
CA PRO A 106 1.36 -21.18 -11.37
C PRO A 106 1.26 -21.45 -12.86
N SER A 107 0.04 -21.69 -13.37
CA SER A 107 -0.18 -21.60 -14.82
C SER A 107 0.03 -20.14 -15.29
N GLY A 108 0.39 -19.96 -16.57
CA GLY A 108 0.54 -18.61 -17.14
C GLY A 108 -0.74 -17.78 -16.97
N GLU A 109 -1.92 -18.37 -17.17
CA GLU A 109 -3.20 -17.71 -17.00
C GLU A 109 -3.43 -17.24 -15.54
N LEU A 110 -3.09 -18.08 -14.55
CA LEU A 110 -3.23 -17.75 -13.15
C LEU A 110 -2.40 -16.50 -12.78
N ALA A 111 -1.12 -16.50 -13.14
CA ALA A 111 -0.22 -15.39 -12.89
C ALA A 111 -0.65 -14.11 -13.65
N GLU A 112 -1.04 -14.23 -14.94
CA GLU A 112 -1.53 -13.11 -15.75
C GLU A 112 -2.81 -12.48 -15.17
N CYS A 113 -3.75 -13.28 -14.68
CA CYS A 113 -4.98 -12.77 -14.08
C CYS A 113 -4.68 -12.01 -12.78
N VAL A 114 -3.81 -12.55 -11.90
CA VAL A 114 -3.39 -11.85 -10.67
C VAL A 114 -2.68 -10.53 -11.02
N ASN A 115 -1.80 -10.54 -12.00
CA ASN A 115 -1.16 -9.31 -12.48
C ASN A 115 -2.17 -8.30 -13.03
N ALA A 116 -3.20 -8.76 -13.77
CA ALA A 116 -4.27 -7.89 -14.28
C ALA A 116 -5.06 -7.25 -13.14
N TYR A 117 -5.39 -8.00 -12.09
CA TYR A 117 -6.03 -7.47 -10.89
C TYR A 117 -5.19 -6.38 -10.23
N LEU A 118 -3.91 -6.66 -9.94
CA LEU A 118 -3.02 -5.73 -9.28
C LEU A 118 -2.77 -4.45 -10.11
N LYS A 119 -2.66 -4.57 -11.44
CA LYS A 119 -2.54 -3.41 -12.35
C LYS A 119 -3.79 -2.52 -12.36
N ASN A 120 -4.96 -3.10 -12.09
CA ASN A 120 -6.24 -2.38 -12.12
C ASN A 120 -6.70 -1.86 -10.76
N MET A 121 -5.92 -2.10 -9.71
CA MET A 121 -6.20 -1.56 -8.37
C MET A 121 -6.37 -0.04 -8.42
N LYS A 122 -7.35 0.46 -7.67
CA LYS A 122 -7.62 1.89 -7.58
C LYS A 122 -7.06 2.46 -6.29
N GLU A 123 -6.57 3.66 -6.38
CA GLU A 123 -6.18 4.46 -5.24
C GLU A 123 -7.38 4.74 -4.33
N VAL A 124 -7.18 4.62 -3.04
CA VAL A 124 -8.15 5.02 -2.02
C VAL A 124 -7.72 6.39 -1.51
N PRO A 125 -8.56 7.43 -1.69
CA PRO A 125 -8.23 8.76 -1.21
C PRO A 125 -7.96 8.78 0.29
N SER A 126 -6.94 9.53 0.69
CA SER A 126 -6.60 9.66 2.11
C SER A 126 -7.73 10.31 2.92
N PRO A 127 -8.06 9.76 4.11
CA PRO A 127 -9.03 10.38 5.02
C PRO A 127 -8.52 11.70 5.62
N PHE A 128 -7.23 12.02 5.45
CA PHE A 128 -6.63 13.29 5.91
C PHE A 128 -6.77 14.41 4.88
N LEU A 129 -7.35 14.15 3.72
CA LEU A 129 -7.77 15.18 2.78
C LEU A 129 -9.05 15.85 3.30
N VAL A 130 -9.17 17.17 3.13
CA VAL A 130 -10.40 17.88 3.47
C VAL A 130 -11.43 17.71 2.35
N ALA A 131 -12.65 17.37 2.71
CA ALA A 131 -13.74 17.27 1.74
C ALA A 131 -14.04 18.67 1.17
N HIS A 132 -13.87 18.85 -0.14
CA HIS A 132 -14.36 20.05 -0.82
C HIS A 132 -15.80 19.79 -1.25
N LEU A 133 -16.74 20.27 -0.44
CA LEU A 133 -18.14 20.33 -0.86
C LEU A 133 -18.29 21.55 -1.77
N PRO A 134 -18.88 21.42 -2.98
CA PRO A 134 -19.20 22.57 -3.79
C PRO A 134 -20.12 23.50 -2.98
N SER A 135 -19.88 24.80 -3.06
CA SER A 135 -20.48 25.85 -2.23
C SER A 135 -22.02 25.91 -2.19
N LYS A 136 -22.69 25.12 -3.02
CA LYS A 136 -24.17 25.01 -3.07
C LYS A 136 -24.76 23.84 -2.28
N GLN A 137 -23.95 22.99 -1.64
CA GLN A 137 -24.43 21.80 -0.88
C GLN A 137 -24.09 21.84 0.60
N GLN A 138 -23.78 23.02 1.15
CA GLN A 138 -23.54 23.18 2.60
C GLN A 138 -24.83 23.26 3.43
N THR A 139 -25.95 22.75 2.94
CA THR A 139 -27.18 22.69 3.71
C THR A 139 -27.29 21.33 4.40
N GLY A 140 -26.98 21.36 5.68
CA GLY A 140 -27.43 20.49 6.76
C GLY A 140 -27.96 19.09 6.42
N GLY A 141 -27.05 18.11 6.41
CA GLY A 141 -27.40 16.69 6.42
C GLY A 141 -26.27 15.90 7.09
N GLU A 142 -26.52 15.43 8.30
CA GLU A 142 -25.63 14.49 8.98
C GLU A 142 -25.73 13.12 8.34
N GLY A 143 -24.62 12.55 7.83
CA GLY A 143 -24.58 11.16 7.41
C GLY A 143 -23.54 10.83 6.32
N CYS A 144 -23.16 9.56 6.23
CA CYS A 144 -22.19 8.98 5.27
C CYS A 144 -22.49 9.27 3.79
N ALA A 145 -23.68 9.70 3.43
CA ALA A 145 -24.06 10.09 2.06
C ALA A 145 -23.27 11.30 1.53
N GLN A 146 -22.70 12.12 2.40
CA GLN A 146 -21.96 13.33 2.05
C GLN A 146 -20.60 13.05 1.43
N CYS A 147 -19.94 11.94 1.84
CA CYS A 147 -18.62 11.54 1.31
C CYS A 147 -18.71 10.79 -0.02
N HIS A 148 -19.90 10.27 -0.36
CA HIS A 148 -20.15 9.46 -1.56
C HIS A 148 -21.05 10.14 -2.60
N ALA A 149 -21.37 11.43 -2.40
CA ALA A 149 -22.22 12.15 -3.35
C ALA A 149 -21.54 12.31 -4.72
N PRO A 150 -22.25 12.11 -5.83
CA PRO A 150 -21.74 12.40 -7.17
C PRO A 150 -21.34 13.88 -7.27
N GLY A 151 -20.07 14.16 -7.66
CA GLY A 151 -19.56 15.53 -7.78
C GLY A 151 -18.75 16.04 -6.59
N VAL A 152 -18.49 15.21 -5.57
CA VAL A 152 -17.45 15.52 -4.58
C VAL A 152 -16.09 15.42 -5.27
N GLU A 153 -15.44 16.57 -5.49
CA GLU A 153 -14.05 16.60 -5.95
C GLU A 153 -13.17 15.86 -4.93
N ARG A 154 -12.16 15.12 -5.41
CA ARG A 154 -11.16 14.48 -4.56
C ARG A 154 -10.64 15.52 -3.57
N GLY A 155 -10.65 15.20 -2.29
CA GLY A 155 -10.39 16.12 -1.20
C GLY A 155 -9.11 16.93 -1.39
N ALA A 156 -9.18 18.21 -1.04
CA ALA A 156 -8.05 19.12 -1.13
C ALA A 156 -7.12 18.93 0.09
N LEU A 157 -5.86 19.34 -0.05
CA LEU A 157 -4.95 19.43 1.07
C LEU A 157 -5.47 20.45 2.11
N SER A 158 -5.42 20.10 3.38
CA SER A 158 -5.62 21.05 4.48
C SER A 158 -4.56 22.17 4.41
N GLU A 159 -4.77 23.29 5.10
CA GLU A 159 -3.75 24.35 5.19
C GLU A 159 -2.43 23.85 5.76
N SER A 160 -2.50 23.02 6.80
CA SER A 160 -1.34 22.37 7.39
C SER A 160 -0.61 21.51 6.38
N ALA A 161 -1.33 20.64 5.65
CA ALA A 161 -0.74 19.79 4.61
C ALA A 161 -0.14 20.61 3.44
N ARG A 162 -0.72 21.76 3.08
CA ARG A 162 -0.12 22.67 2.07
C ARG A 162 1.22 23.24 2.55
N ARG A 163 1.32 23.68 3.79
CA ARG A 163 2.61 24.10 4.38
C ARG A 163 3.57 22.92 4.44
N GLY A 164 3.08 21.76 4.87
CA GLY A 164 3.86 20.51 4.93
C GLY A 164 4.45 20.09 3.59
N ARG A 165 3.76 20.36 2.48
CA ARG A 165 4.29 20.12 1.13
C ARG A 165 5.55 20.98 0.86
N GLU A 166 5.60 22.19 1.36
CA GLU A 166 6.80 23.01 1.22
C GLU A 166 7.92 22.53 2.15
N VAL A 167 7.58 22.11 3.39
CA VAL A 167 8.54 21.46 4.29
C VAL A 167 9.09 20.16 3.68
N PHE A 168 8.26 19.35 3.02
CA PHE A 168 8.68 18.13 2.32
C PHE A 168 9.76 18.40 1.26
N LYS A 169 9.65 19.53 0.56
CA LYS A 169 10.66 19.96 -0.42
C LYS A 169 11.93 20.45 0.28
N THR A 170 11.81 21.34 1.24
CA THR A 170 12.96 21.97 1.91
C THR A 170 13.74 21.03 2.79
N ALA A 171 13.06 20.06 3.43
CA ALA A 171 13.69 18.95 4.17
C ALA A 171 14.35 17.91 3.24
N GLY A 172 14.17 18.02 1.93
CA GLY A 172 14.81 17.18 0.93
C GLY A 172 14.15 15.83 0.69
N CYS A 173 12.94 15.60 1.19
CA CYS A 173 12.19 14.33 1.00
C CYS A 173 11.92 14.05 -0.48
N VAL A 174 11.70 15.10 -1.28
CA VAL A 174 11.42 15.01 -2.71
C VAL A 174 12.53 14.35 -3.53
N ARG A 175 13.77 14.30 -3.02
CA ARG A 175 14.90 13.64 -3.73
C ARG A 175 14.69 12.13 -3.86
N CYS A 176 14.17 11.51 -2.80
CA CYS A 176 13.85 10.09 -2.79
C CYS A 176 12.39 9.83 -3.15
N HIS A 177 11.50 10.79 -2.88
CA HIS A 177 10.07 10.66 -3.06
C HIS A 177 9.49 11.68 -4.06
N PRO A 178 9.95 11.69 -5.34
CA PRO A 178 9.41 12.56 -6.37
C PRO A 178 8.00 12.10 -6.81
N HIS A 179 7.18 13.08 -7.24
CA HIS A 179 5.91 12.85 -7.91
C HIS A 179 6.14 12.09 -9.26
N PRO A 180 5.20 11.27 -9.80
CA PRO A 180 3.81 11.09 -9.32
C PRO A 180 3.64 9.97 -8.30
N TYR A 181 4.59 9.05 -8.16
CA TYR A 181 4.46 7.88 -7.28
C TYR A 181 5.16 8.05 -5.93
N PHE A 182 5.72 9.21 -5.67
CA PHE A 182 6.49 9.49 -4.45
C PHE A 182 7.54 8.42 -4.14
N THR A 183 8.28 8.02 -5.17
CA THR A 183 9.45 7.16 -5.11
C THR A 183 10.33 7.40 -6.33
N ASN A 184 11.66 7.43 -6.13
CA ASN A 184 12.63 7.43 -7.22
C ASN A 184 12.99 6.02 -7.68
N LYS A 185 12.47 4.97 -7.03
CA LYS A 185 12.70 3.54 -7.34
C LYS A 185 14.16 3.09 -7.17
N GLU A 186 14.93 3.81 -6.39
CA GLU A 186 16.36 3.52 -6.16
C GLU A 186 16.57 2.82 -4.81
N LEU A 187 17.69 2.13 -4.72
CA LEU A 187 18.21 1.58 -3.46
C LEU A 187 19.05 2.65 -2.77
N VAL A 188 18.68 3.00 -1.53
CA VAL A 188 19.32 4.07 -0.77
C VAL A 188 19.79 3.54 0.60
N ALA A 189 21.01 3.89 0.98
CA ALA A 189 21.53 3.64 2.32
C ALA A 189 20.90 4.63 3.31
N THR A 190 19.84 4.20 4.00
CA THR A 190 19.07 5.04 4.94
C THR A 190 19.55 4.92 6.38
N GLY A 191 20.56 4.08 6.66
CA GLY A 191 21.02 3.79 8.01
C GLY A 191 19.98 3.07 8.90
N THR A 192 18.89 2.60 8.31
CA THR A 192 17.81 1.91 9.05
C THR A 192 17.83 0.41 8.89
N ALA A 193 18.62 -0.12 7.98
CA ALA A 193 18.80 -1.55 7.82
C ALA A 193 19.55 -2.14 9.03
N THR A 194 19.04 -3.24 9.58
CA THR A 194 19.55 -3.88 10.80
C THR A 194 19.57 -5.40 10.64
N GLY A 195 20.20 -6.10 11.58
CA GLY A 195 20.32 -7.54 11.56
C GLY A 195 21.09 -8.02 10.32
N LEU A 196 20.55 -8.98 9.60
CA LEU A 196 21.15 -9.52 8.36
C LEU A 196 21.20 -8.51 7.20
N ASP A 197 20.53 -7.37 7.33
CA ASP A 197 20.54 -6.30 6.35
C ASP A 197 21.39 -5.10 6.75
N GLU A 198 22.10 -5.18 7.88
CA GLU A 198 22.96 -4.07 8.34
C GLU A 198 23.89 -3.61 7.22
N GLY A 199 23.94 -2.30 7.02
CA GLY A 199 24.74 -1.70 5.94
C GLY A 199 24.17 -1.82 4.52
N LYS A 200 23.08 -2.55 4.32
CA LYS A 200 22.45 -2.65 2.99
C LYS A 200 21.61 -1.41 2.66
N SER A 201 21.53 -1.11 1.37
CA SER A 201 20.59 -0.15 0.83
C SER A 201 19.20 -0.77 0.73
N VAL A 202 18.16 0.03 0.99
CA VAL A 202 16.76 -0.38 0.88
C VAL A 202 16.07 0.38 -0.24
N LEU A 203 15.12 -0.28 -0.89
CA LEU A 203 14.34 0.33 -1.96
C LEU A 203 13.42 1.41 -1.40
N VAL A 204 13.50 2.61 -1.97
CA VAL A 204 12.62 3.72 -1.61
C VAL A 204 11.17 3.35 -1.93
N PRO A 205 10.28 3.25 -0.92
CA PRO A 205 8.89 2.90 -1.15
C PRO A 205 8.10 4.06 -1.74
N SER A 206 7.02 3.76 -2.45
CA SER A 206 5.99 4.76 -2.76
C SER A 206 5.38 5.28 -1.45
N LEU A 207 5.06 6.58 -1.40
CA LEU A 207 4.28 7.15 -0.30
C LEU A 207 2.78 7.28 -0.62
N VAL A 208 2.35 6.84 -1.81
CA VAL A 208 0.91 6.84 -2.13
C VAL A 208 0.20 5.84 -1.21
N GLU A 209 -0.87 6.28 -0.58
CA GLU A 209 -1.60 5.54 0.46
C GLU A 209 -0.74 5.22 1.71
N VAL A 210 0.34 5.96 1.98
CA VAL A 210 1.22 5.69 3.13
C VAL A 210 0.48 5.76 4.47
N TRP A 211 -0.59 6.53 4.55
CA TRP A 211 -1.43 6.69 5.74
C TRP A 211 -2.01 5.37 6.29
N ARG A 212 -2.12 4.34 5.44
CA ARG A 212 -2.69 3.03 5.81
C ARG A 212 -1.68 1.89 5.85
N THR A 213 -0.37 2.18 5.75
CA THR A 213 0.67 1.15 5.65
C THR A 213 1.53 1.00 6.91
N ALA A 214 1.05 1.51 8.04
CA ALA A 214 1.71 1.29 9.34
C ALA A 214 1.76 -0.23 9.68
N PRO A 215 2.80 -0.67 10.41
CA PRO A 215 3.98 0.06 10.86
C PRO A 215 4.97 0.30 9.71
N TYR A 216 5.87 1.29 9.90
CA TYR A 216 6.78 1.76 8.87
C TYR A 216 8.18 1.18 9.03
N LEU A 217 9.00 1.36 7.97
CA LEU A 217 10.33 0.80 7.77
C LEU A 217 10.31 -0.69 7.42
N HIS A 218 11.48 -1.20 7.01
CA HIS A 218 11.60 -2.58 6.52
C HIS A 218 11.26 -3.66 7.57
N ASP A 219 11.36 -3.30 8.84
CA ASP A 219 11.11 -4.18 9.99
C ASP A 219 9.94 -3.73 10.88
N GLY A 220 9.19 -2.72 10.44
CA GLY A 220 7.99 -2.25 11.16
C GLY A 220 8.27 -1.57 12.50
N ARG A 221 9.53 -1.15 12.79
CA ARG A 221 9.90 -0.57 14.10
C ARG A 221 9.26 0.80 14.38
N ALA A 222 8.94 1.56 13.34
CA ALA A 222 8.26 2.85 13.47
C ALA A 222 6.75 2.65 13.40
N LYS A 223 6.06 2.91 14.50
CA LYS A 223 4.59 2.74 14.58
C LYS A 223 3.84 3.88 13.91
N THR A 224 4.46 5.03 13.81
CA THR A 224 3.86 6.25 13.27
C THR A 224 4.77 6.88 12.21
N ILE A 225 4.19 7.71 11.33
CA ILE A 225 4.97 8.53 10.38
C ILE A 225 5.93 9.44 11.15
N ARG A 226 5.50 10.00 12.30
CA ARG A 226 6.36 10.81 13.15
C ARG A 226 7.62 10.04 13.55
N GLU A 227 7.48 8.86 14.14
CA GLU A 227 8.62 8.03 14.53
C GLU A 227 9.51 7.70 13.31
N ALA A 228 8.90 7.38 12.18
CA ALA A 228 9.64 7.07 10.96
C ALA A 228 10.55 8.23 10.53
N ILE A 229 10.11 9.48 10.62
CA ILE A 229 10.87 10.65 10.16
C ILE A 229 11.64 11.39 11.26
N THR A 230 11.54 10.95 12.52
CA THR A 230 12.28 11.55 13.65
C THR A 230 13.17 10.50 14.32
N THR A 231 12.69 9.81 15.35
CA THR A 231 13.47 8.86 16.16
C THR A 231 14.13 7.75 15.35
N CYS A 232 13.51 7.34 14.25
CA CYS A 232 14.07 6.35 13.32
C CYS A 232 14.80 6.96 12.12
N ASN A 233 15.16 8.24 12.15
CA ASN A 233 15.90 8.94 11.09
C ASN A 233 17.32 9.32 11.53
N PRO A 234 18.23 8.37 11.72
CA PRO A 234 19.58 8.65 12.22
C PRO A 234 20.35 9.56 11.25
N GLY A 235 20.93 10.64 11.80
CA GLY A 235 21.77 11.55 11.03
C GLY A 235 21.06 12.24 9.86
N ASP A 236 19.73 12.36 9.92
CA ASP A 236 18.93 12.99 8.85
C ASP A 236 19.09 12.34 7.44
N LEU A 237 19.43 11.06 7.41
CA LEU A 237 19.70 10.35 6.14
C LEU A 237 18.46 10.22 5.25
N ARG A 238 17.26 10.38 5.82
CA ARG A 238 15.97 10.29 5.10
C ARG A 238 15.23 11.63 5.02
N GLY A 239 15.95 12.72 5.12
CA GLY A 239 15.44 14.09 5.12
C GLY A 239 15.86 14.84 6.36
N LYS A 240 16.08 16.14 6.22
CA LYS A 240 16.54 17.02 7.29
C LYS A 240 15.38 17.38 8.23
N THR A 241 15.07 16.49 9.16
CA THR A 241 13.94 16.66 10.08
C THR A 241 14.36 17.10 11.49
N SER A 242 15.63 16.92 11.86
CA SER A 242 16.15 17.30 13.18
C SER A 242 16.11 18.80 13.45
N SER A 243 16.14 19.63 12.39
CA SER A 243 16.10 21.10 12.49
C SER A 243 14.70 21.68 12.41
N LEU A 244 13.66 20.86 12.20
CA LEU A 244 12.28 21.33 12.11
C LEU A 244 11.72 21.64 13.49
N ASN A 245 11.01 22.76 13.60
CA ASN A 245 10.22 23.03 14.80
C ASN A 245 8.96 22.15 14.84
N ASN A 246 8.27 22.12 15.99
CA ASN A 246 7.10 21.26 16.18
C ASN A 246 6.00 21.52 15.16
N ARG A 247 5.77 22.77 14.74
CA ARG A 247 4.73 23.13 13.77
C ARG A 247 5.11 22.62 12.38
N GLU A 248 6.33 22.82 11.95
CA GLU A 248 6.83 22.34 10.66
C GLU A 248 6.77 20.81 10.60
N LEU A 249 7.11 20.13 11.68
CA LEU A 249 7.03 18.68 11.77
C LEU A 249 5.57 18.18 11.66
N GLU A 250 4.62 18.84 12.36
CA GLU A 250 3.19 18.50 12.22
C GLU A 250 2.67 18.77 10.82
N ASP A 251 3.03 19.91 10.23
CA ASP A 251 2.66 20.26 8.87
C ASP A 251 3.18 19.20 7.88
N LEU A 252 4.44 18.75 8.03
CA LEU A 252 5.04 17.69 7.23
C LEU A 252 4.29 16.35 7.37
N ILE A 253 3.97 15.95 8.62
CA ILE A 253 3.22 14.71 8.88
C ILE A 253 1.84 14.78 8.22
N ASN A 254 1.12 15.89 8.36
CA ASN A 254 -0.19 16.07 7.74
C ASN A 254 -0.13 15.99 6.21
N TYR A 255 0.95 16.51 5.60
CA TYR A 255 1.15 16.34 4.16
C TYR A 255 1.40 14.89 3.78
N VAL A 256 2.31 14.20 4.47
CA VAL A 256 2.62 12.79 4.18
C VAL A 256 1.39 11.91 4.39
N GLN A 257 0.58 12.16 5.41
CA GLN A 257 -0.69 11.46 5.62
C GLN A 257 -1.72 11.72 4.52
N SER A 258 -1.62 12.84 3.82
CA SER A 258 -2.56 13.18 2.74
C SER A 258 -2.25 12.51 1.40
N LEU A 259 -1.10 11.80 1.31
CA LEU A 259 -0.65 11.06 0.12
C LEU A 259 -1.31 9.63 0.08
#